data_517decf2dbecd48ddd5e23774d23f96d
#
_entry.id   517decf2dbecd48ddd5e23774d23f96d
#
_cell.length_a   1.000
_cell.length_b   1.000
_cell.length_c   1.000
_cell.angle_alpha   90.00
_cell.angle_beta   90.00
_cell.angle_gamma   90.00
#
_symmetry.space_group_name_H-M   'P 1'
#
loop_
_entity.id
_entity.type
_entity.pdbx_description
1 polymer ?
#
loop_
_entity_poly.entity_id
_entity_poly.type
_entity_poly.pdbx_seq_one_letter_code
_entity_poly.pdbx_strand_id
1 'polypeptide(L)'
;GLCNVTREQVETVLSTGSVKPAVVQVERHPYRPRTELVEFCHERGIRVIAHSPLSAPGLLDEPVLDEIAAERGCSPAAVVLAWNVTDGVVPIPASNDAAHVVANLAAAGERLDAEARARIATLEEPEFER
;
A
#
# COMPACT_ATOMS: atom_id res chain seq x y z
N GLY A 1 -11.82 11.39 8.65
CA GLY A 1 -10.84 10.87 7.69
C GLY A 1 -10.89 11.58 6.34
N LEU A 2 -9.83 11.47 5.58
CA LEU A 2 -9.71 12.04 4.24
C LEU A 2 -9.48 10.91 3.22
N CYS A 3 -9.93 11.12 1.98
CA CYS A 3 -9.79 10.15 0.91
C CYS A 3 -9.24 10.83 -0.35
N ASN A 4 -8.29 10.16 -1.01
CA ASN A 4 -7.70 10.62 -2.28
C ASN A 4 -7.17 12.05 -2.23
N VAL A 5 -6.39 12.35 -1.21
CA VAL A 5 -5.80 13.66 -0.97
C VAL A 5 -4.30 13.66 -1.25
N THR A 6 -3.78 14.84 -1.57
CA THR A 6 -2.34 15.09 -1.63
C THR A 6 -1.81 15.47 -0.25
N ARG A 7 -0.48 15.45 -0.10
CA ARG A 7 0.18 15.94 1.11
C ARG A 7 -0.22 17.38 1.44
N GLU A 8 -0.22 18.27 0.46
CA GLU A 8 -0.58 19.68 0.62
C GLU A 8 -2.02 19.87 1.08
N GLN A 9 -2.93 19.02 0.62
CA GLN A 9 -4.32 19.03 1.08
C GLN A 9 -4.43 18.58 2.53
N VAL A 10 -3.66 17.57 2.97
CA VAL A 10 -3.61 17.20 4.39
C VAL A 10 -3.02 18.32 5.23
N GLU A 11 -1.95 18.97 4.78
CA GLU A 11 -1.36 20.15 5.45
C GLU A 11 -2.39 21.27 5.61
N THR A 12 -3.17 21.54 4.58
CA THR A 12 -4.24 22.55 4.63
C THR A 12 -5.28 22.22 5.70
N VAL A 13 -5.75 20.96 5.74
CA VAL A 13 -6.71 20.52 6.76
C VAL A 13 -6.14 20.64 8.17
N LEU A 14 -4.86 20.27 8.36
CA LEU A 14 -4.18 20.37 9.65
C LEU A 14 -4.02 21.82 10.12
N SER A 15 -3.78 22.75 9.20
CA SER A 15 -3.57 24.16 9.53
C SER A 15 -4.87 24.95 9.74
N THR A 16 -5.96 24.55 9.12
CA THR A 16 -7.24 25.26 9.16
C THR A 16 -8.30 24.59 10.02
N GLY A 17 -8.18 23.28 10.22
CA GLY A 17 -9.14 22.48 11.01
C GLY A 17 -8.82 22.48 12.50
N SER A 18 -9.84 22.24 13.32
CA SER A 18 -9.70 22.08 14.77
C SER A 18 -9.53 20.62 15.20
N VAL A 19 -9.76 19.67 14.31
CA VAL A 19 -9.65 18.21 14.57
C VAL A 19 -8.70 17.59 13.57
N LYS A 20 -7.68 16.90 14.09
CA LYS A 20 -6.74 16.15 13.24
C LYS A 20 -7.44 14.95 12.61
N PRO A 21 -7.29 14.71 11.29
CA PRO A 21 -7.76 13.48 10.66
C PRO A 21 -7.14 12.25 11.34
N ALA A 22 -7.94 11.24 11.62
CA ALA A 22 -7.45 9.98 12.18
C ALA A 22 -6.83 9.09 11.10
N VAL A 23 -7.38 9.15 9.88
CA VAL A 23 -6.96 8.33 8.75
C VAL A 23 -6.94 9.11 7.45
N VAL A 24 -6.04 8.70 6.57
CA VAL A 24 -5.99 9.11 5.16
C VAL A 24 -6.06 7.84 4.31
N GLN A 25 -7.03 7.75 3.42
CA GLN A 25 -7.17 6.63 2.50
C GLN A 25 -6.84 7.06 1.07
N VAL A 26 -5.90 6.36 0.43
CA VAL A 26 -5.44 6.64 -0.93
C VAL A 26 -5.23 5.37 -1.72
N GLU A 27 -5.22 5.46 -3.05
CA GLU A 27 -4.72 4.39 -3.88
C GLU A 27 -3.23 4.20 -3.60
N ARG A 28 -2.84 2.96 -3.24
CA ARG A 28 -1.45 2.63 -2.97
C ARG A 28 -1.13 1.19 -3.36
N HIS A 29 -0.14 1.06 -4.20
CA HIS A 29 0.45 -0.20 -4.68
C HIS A 29 1.88 0.09 -5.19
N PRO A 30 2.69 -0.92 -5.56
CA PRO A 30 4.07 -0.72 -5.99
C PRO A 30 4.31 0.29 -7.12
N TYR A 31 3.39 0.43 -8.08
CA TYR A 31 3.51 1.49 -9.11
C TYR A 31 3.29 2.90 -8.54
N ARG A 32 2.53 3.00 -7.45
CA ARG A 32 2.17 4.27 -6.80
C ARG A 32 2.33 4.18 -5.29
N PRO A 33 3.57 4.18 -4.78
CA PRO A 33 3.86 3.90 -3.37
C PRO A 33 3.46 5.02 -2.40
N ARG A 34 3.29 6.25 -2.89
CA ARG A 34 2.89 7.41 -2.05
C ARG A 34 3.83 7.64 -0.86
N THR A 35 5.12 7.36 -0.99
CA THR A 35 6.09 7.34 0.11
C THR A 35 6.07 8.62 0.94
N GLU A 36 6.17 9.79 0.29
CA GLU A 36 6.16 11.08 0.99
C GLU A 36 4.89 11.33 1.78
N LEU A 37 3.71 10.96 1.23
CA LEU A 37 2.44 11.10 1.93
C LEU A 37 2.34 10.16 3.12
N VAL A 38 2.79 8.92 2.96
CA VAL A 38 2.80 7.91 4.04
C VAL A 38 3.68 8.37 5.19
N GLU A 39 4.91 8.79 4.92
CA GLU A 39 5.84 9.32 5.92
C GLU A 39 5.27 10.55 6.63
N PHE A 40 4.77 11.50 5.86
CA PHE A 40 4.13 12.71 6.38
C PHE A 40 2.98 12.42 7.35
N CYS A 41 2.12 11.47 6.99
CA CYS A 41 1.00 11.04 7.82
C CYS A 41 1.47 10.34 9.09
N HIS A 42 2.41 9.39 8.98
CA HIS A 42 2.92 8.63 10.10
C HIS A 42 3.62 9.50 11.15
N GLU A 43 4.42 10.47 10.72
CA GLU A 43 5.08 11.44 11.61
C GLU A 43 4.07 12.25 12.46
N ARG A 44 2.83 12.37 12.00
CA ARG A 44 1.75 13.10 12.66
C ARG A 44 0.72 12.21 13.35
N GLY A 45 0.99 10.90 13.41
CA GLY A 45 0.07 9.94 14.02
C GLY A 45 -1.22 9.74 13.23
N ILE A 46 -1.20 10.01 11.92
CA ILE A 46 -2.32 9.76 11.01
C ILE A 46 -2.11 8.39 10.35
N ARG A 47 -3.10 7.52 10.44
CA ARG A 47 -3.04 6.19 9.83
C ARG A 47 -3.33 6.27 8.33
N VAL A 48 -2.59 5.51 7.54
CA VAL A 48 -2.80 5.41 6.10
C VAL A 48 -3.48 4.09 5.74
N ILE A 49 -4.50 4.17 4.90
CA ILE A 49 -5.23 3.02 4.35
C ILE A 49 -4.99 3.00 2.84
N ALA A 50 -4.61 1.85 2.31
CA ALA A 50 -4.40 1.63 0.87
C ALA A 50 -5.65 1.00 0.24
N HIS A 51 -6.41 1.79 -0.52
CA HIS A 51 -7.44 1.22 -1.38
C HIS A 51 -6.84 0.74 -2.70
N SER A 52 -7.53 -0.17 -3.38
CA SER A 52 -7.10 -0.75 -4.67
C SER A 52 -5.67 -1.31 -4.66
N PRO A 53 -5.21 -1.96 -3.59
CA PRO A 53 -3.80 -2.34 -3.46
C PRO A 53 -3.34 -3.37 -4.50
N LEU A 54 -4.27 -4.11 -5.10
CA LEU A 54 -4.00 -5.19 -6.06
C LEU A 54 -4.54 -4.90 -7.47
N SER A 55 -5.15 -3.74 -7.69
CA SER A 55 -5.97 -3.50 -8.88
C SER A 55 -5.26 -2.76 -10.00
N ALA A 56 -3.97 -2.42 -9.85
CA ALA A 56 -3.22 -1.78 -10.92
C ALA A 56 -3.02 -2.76 -12.09
N PRO A 57 -3.32 -2.35 -13.33
CA PRO A 57 -3.16 -3.22 -14.50
C PRO A 57 -1.73 -3.74 -14.61
N GLY A 58 -1.58 -5.07 -14.81
CA GLY A 58 -0.28 -5.72 -14.98
C GLY A 58 0.56 -5.89 -13.71
N LEU A 59 0.16 -5.29 -12.59
CA LEU A 59 0.96 -5.33 -11.36
C LEU A 59 1.26 -6.77 -10.89
N LEU A 60 0.25 -7.62 -10.85
CA LEU A 60 0.41 -8.98 -10.34
C LEU A 60 1.15 -9.93 -11.32
N ASP A 61 1.42 -9.47 -12.52
CA ASP A 61 2.21 -10.19 -13.54
C ASP A 61 3.68 -9.71 -13.59
N GLU A 62 4.07 -8.82 -12.67
CA GLU A 62 5.44 -8.31 -12.61
C GLU A 62 6.43 -9.42 -12.22
N PRO A 63 7.50 -9.64 -13.03
CA PRO A 63 8.47 -10.69 -12.75
C PRO A 63 9.11 -10.59 -11.37
N VAL A 64 9.38 -9.39 -10.88
CA VAL A 64 9.98 -9.18 -9.56
C VAL A 64 9.04 -9.64 -8.44
N LEU A 65 7.73 -9.48 -8.60
CA LEU A 65 6.75 -9.97 -7.62
C LEU A 65 6.63 -11.49 -7.67
N ASP A 66 6.69 -12.09 -8.86
CA ASP A 66 6.71 -13.55 -9.03
C ASP A 66 7.94 -14.18 -8.36
N GLU A 67 9.11 -13.58 -8.54
CA GLU A 67 10.37 -14.06 -7.93
C GLU A 67 10.29 -14.01 -6.39
N ILE A 68 9.86 -12.89 -5.83
CA ILE A 68 9.72 -12.75 -4.37
C ILE A 68 8.66 -13.71 -3.83
N ALA A 69 7.55 -13.87 -4.53
CA ALA A 69 6.49 -14.81 -4.17
C ALA A 69 6.99 -16.25 -4.14
N ALA A 70 7.76 -16.67 -5.16
CA ALA A 70 8.36 -18.00 -5.23
C ALA A 70 9.35 -18.24 -4.08
N GLU A 71 10.21 -17.28 -3.77
CA GLU A 71 11.17 -17.35 -2.65
C GLU A 71 10.46 -17.49 -1.29
N ARG A 72 9.28 -16.91 -1.14
CA ARG A 72 8.51 -16.90 0.11
C ARG A 72 7.42 -17.97 0.18
N GLY A 73 7.16 -18.70 -0.90
CA GLY A 73 6.11 -19.71 -0.96
C GLY A 73 4.70 -19.14 -0.89
N CYS A 74 4.47 -17.96 -1.47
CA CYS A 74 3.18 -17.28 -1.49
C CYS A 74 2.83 -16.75 -2.90
N SER A 75 1.76 -16.00 -3.04
CA SER A 75 1.34 -15.37 -4.29
C SER A 75 1.89 -13.95 -4.43
N PRO A 76 1.97 -13.39 -5.66
CA PRO A 76 2.27 -11.98 -5.88
C PRO A 76 1.33 -11.05 -5.13
N ALA A 77 0.04 -11.36 -5.06
CA ALA A 77 -0.92 -10.60 -4.27
C ALA A 77 -0.53 -10.55 -2.78
N ALA A 78 -0.14 -11.68 -2.20
CA ALA A 78 0.32 -11.74 -0.81
C ALA A 78 1.58 -10.89 -0.59
N VAL A 79 2.50 -10.86 -1.55
CA VAL A 79 3.70 -9.99 -1.50
C VAL A 79 3.30 -8.51 -1.44
N VAL A 80 2.39 -8.07 -2.30
CA VAL A 80 1.93 -6.66 -2.32
C VAL A 80 1.23 -6.28 -1.02
N LEU A 81 0.41 -7.17 -0.46
CA LEU A 81 -0.25 -6.93 0.83
C LEU A 81 0.75 -6.86 1.98
N ALA A 82 1.71 -7.80 2.03
CA ALA A 82 2.79 -7.78 3.02
C ALA A 82 3.66 -6.52 2.89
N TRP A 83 3.91 -6.04 1.69
CA TRP A 83 4.62 -4.79 1.43
C TRP A 83 3.89 -3.58 2.05
N ASN A 84 2.58 -3.48 1.88
CA ASN A 84 1.78 -2.43 2.54
C ASN A 84 1.90 -2.51 4.07
N VAL A 85 1.69 -3.69 4.63
CA VAL A 85 1.71 -3.91 6.08
C VAL A 85 3.11 -3.63 6.67
N THR A 86 4.17 -3.99 5.94
CA THR A 86 5.56 -3.71 6.33
C THR A 86 5.81 -2.20 6.46
N ASP A 87 5.21 -1.40 5.60
CA ASP A 87 5.29 0.06 5.65
C ASP A 87 4.31 0.69 6.68
N GLY A 88 3.62 -0.11 7.46
CA GLY A 88 2.63 0.39 8.44
C GLY A 88 1.33 0.90 7.82
N VAL A 89 1.05 0.52 6.58
CA VAL A 89 -0.16 0.89 5.84
C VAL A 89 -1.16 -0.26 5.89
N VAL A 90 -2.44 0.05 6.04
CA VAL A 90 -3.52 -0.94 6.09
C VAL A 90 -4.10 -1.14 4.69
N PRO A 91 -3.80 -2.25 3.99
CA PRO A 91 -4.42 -2.53 2.71
C PRO A 91 -5.85 -3.03 2.88
N ILE A 92 -6.74 -2.60 1.97
CA ILE A 92 -8.14 -3.04 1.93
C ILE A 92 -8.48 -3.69 0.57
N PRO A 93 -7.93 -4.88 0.27
CA PRO A 93 -8.23 -5.59 -0.95
C PRO A 93 -9.69 -6.06 -0.97
N ALA A 94 -10.33 -6.01 -2.13
CA ALA A 94 -11.65 -6.57 -2.33
C ALA A 94 -11.56 -7.96 -2.99
N SER A 95 -12.38 -8.89 -2.53
CA SER A 95 -12.52 -10.20 -3.16
C SER A 95 -13.89 -10.82 -2.86
N ASN A 96 -14.43 -11.53 -3.84
CA ASN A 96 -15.61 -12.38 -3.69
C ASN A 96 -15.24 -13.88 -3.60
N ASP A 97 -13.97 -14.21 -3.69
CA ASP A 97 -13.45 -15.58 -3.58
C ASP A 97 -12.99 -15.85 -2.15
N ALA A 98 -13.56 -16.86 -1.51
CA ALA A 98 -13.25 -17.20 -0.12
C ALA A 98 -11.78 -17.59 0.10
N ALA A 99 -11.15 -18.27 -0.87
CA ALA A 99 -9.73 -18.63 -0.79
C ALA A 99 -8.84 -17.38 -0.84
N HIS A 100 -9.18 -16.41 -1.69
CA HIS A 100 -8.48 -15.12 -1.75
C HIS A 100 -8.64 -14.32 -0.45
N VAL A 101 -9.82 -14.30 0.15
CA VAL A 101 -10.06 -13.63 1.44
C VAL A 101 -9.17 -14.22 2.54
N VAL A 102 -9.09 -15.54 2.63
CA VAL A 102 -8.23 -16.23 3.60
C VAL A 102 -6.76 -15.92 3.35
N ALA A 103 -6.29 -15.99 2.09
CA ALA A 103 -4.91 -15.69 1.71
C ALA A 103 -4.55 -14.22 2.00
N ASN A 104 -5.46 -13.29 1.71
CA ASN A 104 -5.28 -11.86 2.00
C ASN A 104 -5.12 -11.60 3.50
N LEU A 105 -5.92 -12.26 4.33
CA LEU A 105 -5.80 -12.14 5.79
C LEU A 105 -4.48 -12.73 6.29
N ALA A 106 -4.04 -13.87 5.76
CA ALA A 106 -2.76 -14.47 6.12
C ALA A 106 -1.58 -13.55 5.81
N ALA A 107 -1.63 -12.82 4.70
CA ALA A 107 -0.60 -11.85 4.31
C ALA A 107 -0.43 -10.72 5.32
N ALA A 108 -1.45 -10.38 6.10
CA ALA A 108 -1.39 -9.34 7.13
C ALA A 108 -0.41 -9.69 8.28
N GLY A 109 -0.09 -10.96 8.49
CA GLY A 109 0.90 -11.43 9.46
C GLY A 109 2.34 -11.43 8.93
N GLU A 110 2.54 -11.22 7.65
CA GLU A 110 3.83 -11.27 6.99
C GLU A 110 4.54 -9.91 6.97
N ARG A 111 5.88 -9.97 6.92
CA ARG A 111 6.73 -8.78 6.77
C ARG A 111 7.79 -9.07 5.72
N LEU A 112 8.06 -8.06 4.89
CA LEU A 112 9.14 -8.12 3.90
C LEU A 112 10.43 -7.55 4.49
N ASP A 113 11.57 -8.15 4.11
CA ASP A 113 12.88 -7.62 4.44
C ASP A 113 13.25 -6.40 3.55
N ALA A 114 14.37 -5.76 3.89
CA ALA A 114 14.84 -4.57 3.17
C ALA A 114 15.20 -4.88 1.71
N GLU A 115 15.72 -6.07 1.41
CA GLU A 115 16.06 -6.49 0.04
C GLU A 115 14.80 -6.61 -0.83
N ALA A 116 13.77 -7.31 -0.36
CA ALA A 116 12.50 -7.44 -1.07
C ALA A 116 11.85 -6.08 -1.31
N ARG A 117 11.85 -5.20 -0.32
CA ARG A 117 11.33 -3.83 -0.44
C ARG A 117 12.09 -3.01 -1.47
N ALA A 118 13.43 -3.11 -1.51
CA ALA A 118 14.25 -2.41 -2.51
C ALA A 118 13.97 -2.91 -3.93
N ARG A 119 13.75 -4.21 -4.11
CA ARG A 119 13.38 -4.80 -5.41
C ARG A 119 11.99 -4.29 -5.86
N ILE A 120 11.02 -4.21 -4.97
CA ILE A 120 9.68 -3.69 -5.27
C ILE A 120 9.72 -2.19 -5.59
N ALA A 121 10.60 -1.42 -4.97
CA ALA A 121 10.75 0.01 -5.23
C ALA A 121 11.11 0.32 -6.69
N THR A 122 11.71 -0.63 -7.41
CA THR A 122 12.00 -0.48 -8.85
C THR A 122 10.76 -0.41 -9.74
N LEU A 123 9.59 -0.77 -9.21
CA LEU A 123 8.31 -0.76 -9.93
C LEU A 123 7.62 0.60 -9.91
N GLU A 124 8.10 1.56 -9.14
CA GLU A 124 7.47 2.86 -9.04
C GLU A 124 7.35 3.55 -10.41
N GLU A 125 6.15 3.99 -10.73
CA GLU A 125 5.82 4.78 -11.91
C GLU A 125 5.41 6.19 -11.47
N PRO A 126 6.30 7.20 -11.52
CA PRO A 126 6.02 8.54 -11.01
C PRO A 126 4.80 9.21 -11.65
N GLU A 127 4.48 8.85 -12.89
CA GLU A 127 3.34 9.37 -13.66
C GLU A 127 2.19 8.36 -13.76
N PHE A 128 2.10 7.41 -12.81
CA PHE A 128 1.02 6.42 -12.83
C PHE A 128 -0.35 7.09 -12.74
N GLU A 129 -1.14 6.93 -13.77
CA GLU A 129 -2.54 7.35 -13.85
C GLU A 129 -3.42 6.14 -14.25
N ARG A 130 -4.64 6.12 -13.71
CA ARG A 130 -5.66 5.15 -14.11
C ARG A 130 -6.49 5.66 -15.26
#